data_8790c175d3a56fc414fb8036ae7d5382
#
_entry.id   8790c175d3a56fc414fb8036ae7d5382
#
_cell.length_a   1.000
_cell.length_b   1.000
_cell.length_c   1.000
_cell.angle_alpha   90.00
_cell.angle_beta   90.00
_cell.angle_gamma   90.00
#
_symmetry.space_group_name_H-M   'P 1'
#
loop_
_entity.id
_entity.type
_entity.pdbx_description
1 polymer ?
#
loop_
_entity_poly.entity_id
_entity_poly.type
_entity_poly.pdbx_seq_one_letter_code
_entity_poly.pdbx_strand_id
1 'polypeptide(L)' 'MKGPIVSIDVSNGNSHFQCFTQRGTKMGKVHRISHTVEGFNFLKSKIEELEKKTNEEVVAVYE' A
#
# COMPACT_ATOMS: atom_id res chain seq x y z
N MET A 1 11.32 -6.68 9.95
CA MET A 1 9.90 -7.00 9.94
C MET A 1 9.60 -7.98 8.83
N LYS A 2 8.77 -8.94 9.10
CA LYS A 2 8.35 -9.94 8.12
C LYS A 2 6.95 -9.63 7.63
N GLY A 3 6.62 -10.14 6.45
CA GLY A 3 5.29 -10.04 5.91
C GLY A 3 5.10 -8.86 4.99
N PRO A 4 3.88 -8.70 4.47
CA PRO A 4 3.58 -7.66 3.50
C PRO A 4 3.53 -6.27 4.13
N ILE A 5 4.01 -5.30 3.37
CA ILE A 5 4.08 -3.91 3.81
C ILE A 5 3.57 -3.02 2.69
N VAL A 6 2.87 -1.95 3.06
CA VAL A 6 2.52 -0.88 2.15
C VAL A 6 3.22 0.38 2.65
N SER A 7 4.10 0.91 1.83
CA SER A 7 4.83 2.15 2.16
C SER A 7 4.08 3.32 1.51
N ILE A 8 3.72 4.30 2.31
CA ILE A 8 2.92 5.43 1.87
C ILE A 8 3.69 6.73 2.07
N ASP A 9 3.88 7.46 0.99
CA ASP A 9 4.54 8.76 1.01
C ASP A 9 3.45 9.83 0.82
N VAL A 10 3.15 10.56 1.89
CA VAL A 10 2.08 11.55 1.91
C VAL A 10 2.61 12.90 1.49
N SER A 11 1.92 13.53 0.53
CA SER A 11 2.26 14.88 0.12
C SER A 11 0.98 15.70 -0.01
N ASN A 12 1.13 16.95 -0.41
CA ASN A 12 0.02 17.89 -0.50
C ASN A 12 -1.00 17.44 -1.55
N GLY A 13 -2.20 17.07 -1.09
CA GLY A 13 -3.30 16.75 -1.99
C GLY A 13 -3.27 15.37 -2.60
N ASN A 14 -2.17 14.64 -2.46
CA ASN A 14 -2.11 13.27 -2.96
C ASN A 14 -1.03 12.49 -2.23
N SER A 15 -1.00 11.19 -2.48
CA SER A 15 -0.03 10.30 -1.85
C SER A 15 0.43 9.27 -2.87
N HIS A 16 1.61 8.74 -2.62
CA HIS A 16 2.15 7.63 -3.41
C HIS A 16 2.30 6.44 -2.49
N PHE A 17 1.99 5.25 -2.97
CA PHE A 17 2.20 4.06 -2.16
C PHE A 17 2.80 2.94 -3.00
N GLN A 18 3.54 2.09 -2.31
CA GLN A 18 4.18 0.93 -2.91
C GLN A 18 3.89 -0.28 -2.06
N CYS A 19 3.48 -1.36 -2.69
CA CYS A 19 3.22 -2.61 -1.98
C CYS A 19 4.43 -3.52 -2.03
N PHE A 20 4.64 -4.25 -0.94
CA PHE A 20 5.70 -5.24 -0.85
C PHE A 20 5.09 -6.54 -0.33
N THR A 21 5.33 -7.64 -1.02
CA THR A 21 4.79 -8.94 -0.58
C THR A 21 5.54 -9.46 0.62
N GLN A 22 6.79 -9.05 0.75
CA GLN A 22 7.62 -9.34 1.90
C GLN A 22 8.73 -8.32 1.92
N ARG A 23 9.48 -8.29 2.99
CA ARG A 23 10.53 -7.29 3.13
C ARG A 23 11.48 -7.32 1.94
N GLY A 24 11.58 -6.19 1.27
CA GLY A 24 12.49 -6.01 0.15
C GLY A 24 11.96 -6.47 -1.19
N THR A 25 10.76 -7.05 -1.24
CA THR A 25 10.19 -7.53 -2.49
C THR A 25 9.01 -6.67 -2.91
N LYS A 26 9.19 -5.89 -3.94
CA LYS A 26 8.15 -5.01 -4.45
C LYS A 26 7.07 -5.80 -5.17
N MET A 27 5.84 -5.37 -5.02
CA MET A 27 4.72 -5.92 -5.76
C MET A 27 4.10 -4.82 -6.59
N GLY A 28 4.37 -4.87 -7.90
CA GLY A 28 3.83 -3.90 -8.83
C GLY A 28 4.54 -2.57 -8.77
N LYS A 29 3.86 -1.55 -9.26
CA LYS A 29 4.40 -0.21 -9.39
C LYS A 29 4.00 0.67 -8.22
N VAL A 30 4.66 1.81 -8.12
CA VAL A 30 4.21 2.86 -7.20
C VAL A 30 2.89 3.40 -7.75
N HIS A 31 1.90 3.52 -6.88
CA HIS A 31 0.60 4.07 -7.25
C HIS A 31 0.43 5.44 -6.63
N ARG A 32 -0.23 6.31 -7.36
CA ARG A 32 -0.55 7.64 -6.89
C ARG A 32 -2.05 7.74 -6.66
N ILE A 33 -2.43 8.26 -5.52
CA ILE A 33 -3.84 8.44 -5.19
C ILE A 33 -4.09 9.89 -4.74
N SER A 34 -5.27 10.38 -5.01
CA SER A 34 -5.69 11.67 -4.48
C SER A 34 -6.30 11.46 -3.10
N HIS A 35 -6.37 12.54 -2.32
CA HIS A 35 -6.97 12.47 -0.97
C HIS A 35 -8.48 12.59 -1.09
N THR A 36 -9.10 11.60 -1.69
CA THR A 36 -10.53 11.51 -1.90
C THR A 36 -11.00 10.15 -1.44
N VAL A 37 -12.31 10.00 -1.28
CA VAL A 37 -12.91 8.71 -0.90
C VAL A 37 -12.51 7.65 -1.91
N GLU A 38 -12.53 7.99 -3.18
CA GLU A 38 -12.17 7.04 -4.25
C GLU A 38 -10.71 6.61 -4.14
N GLY A 39 -9.81 7.57 -3.87
CA GLY A 39 -8.40 7.27 -3.72
C GLY A 39 -8.14 6.36 -2.53
N PHE A 40 -8.77 6.65 -1.41
CA PHE A 40 -8.61 5.82 -0.21
C PHE A 40 -9.22 4.44 -0.40
N ASN A 41 -10.34 4.34 -1.11
CA ASN A 41 -10.94 3.04 -1.42
C ASN A 41 -10.03 2.21 -2.30
N PHE A 42 -9.34 2.84 -3.24
CA PHE A 42 -8.38 2.16 -4.08
C PHE A 42 -7.23 1.59 -3.23
N LEU A 43 -6.70 2.40 -2.32
CA LEU A 43 -5.64 1.97 -1.43
C LEU A 43 -6.09 0.80 -0.57
N LYS A 44 -7.29 0.90 -0.01
CA LYS A 44 -7.85 -0.17 0.82
C LYS A 44 -7.99 -1.46 0.03
N SER A 45 -8.46 -1.37 -1.22
CA SER A 45 -8.60 -2.54 -2.08
C SER A 45 -7.25 -3.21 -2.32
N LYS A 46 -6.21 -2.41 -2.52
CA LYS A 46 -4.87 -2.95 -2.74
C LYS A 46 -4.34 -3.65 -1.50
N ILE A 47 -4.60 -3.08 -0.34
CA ILE A 47 -4.19 -3.68 0.92
C ILE A 47 -4.89 -5.03 1.11
N GLU A 48 -6.18 -5.08 0.85
CA GLU A 48 -6.94 -6.33 0.97
C GLU A 48 -6.45 -7.39 -0.01
N GLU A 49 -6.15 -6.97 -1.23
CA GLU A 49 -5.60 -7.87 -2.24
C GLU A 49 -4.26 -8.45 -1.79
N LEU A 50 -3.43 -7.61 -1.21
CA LEU A 50 -2.13 -8.04 -0.72
C LEU A 50 -2.28 -9.01 0.45
N GLU A 51 -3.22 -8.75 1.35
CA GLU A 51 -3.51 -9.66 2.47
C GLU A 51 -3.94 -11.03 1.97
N LYS A 52 -4.80 -11.06 0.96
CA LYS A 52 -5.25 -12.31 0.38
C LYS A 52 -4.12 -13.06 -0.30
N LYS A 53 -3.27 -12.33 -0.99
CA LYS A 53 -2.19 -12.94 -1.74
C LYS A 53 -1.13 -13.54 -0.82
N THR A 54 -0.84 -12.88 0.27
CA THR A 54 0.19 -13.32 1.21
C THR A 54 -0.38 -14.12 2.37
N ASN A 55 -1.68 -14.04 2.58
CA ASN A 55 -2.36 -14.66 3.71
C ASN A 55 -1.80 -14.17 5.04
N GLU A 56 -1.37 -12.91 5.08
CA GLU A 56 -0.81 -12.27 6.26
C GLU A 56 -1.35 -10.86 6.40
N GLU A 57 -1.30 -10.34 7.60
CA GLU A 57 -1.73 -8.97 7.86
C GLU A 57 -0.74 -7.98 7.26
N VAL A 58 -1.26 -6.97 6.60
CA VAL A 58 -0.45 -5.92 5.96
C VAL A 58 -0.19 -4.80 6.94
N VAL A 59 1.06 -4.36 7.01
CA VAL A 59 1.45 -3.22 7.83
C VAL A 59 1.62 -2.01 6.91
N ALA A 60 0.98 -0.90 7.25
CA ALA A 60 1.11 0.35 6.51
C ALA A 60 2.16 1.22 7.18
N VAL A 61 3.13 1.68 6.41
CA VAL A 61 4.19 2.55 6.89
C VAL A 61 4.03 3.91 6.20
N TYR A 62 3.93 4.96 6.98
CA TYR A 62 3.76 6.33 6.48
C TYR A 62 5.06 7.10 6.58
N GLU A 63 5.32 7.91 5.60
CA GLU A 63 6.49 8.80 5.59
C GLU A 63 6.09 10.23 5.34
#